data_709fef69af1c14378cc4d8eebcadbfdc
#
_entry.id   709fef69af1c14378cc4d8eebcadbfdc
#
_cell.length_a   1.000
_cell.length_b   1.000
_cell.length_c   1.000
_cell.angle_alpha   90.00
_cell.angle_beta   90.00
_cell.angle_gamma   90.00
#
_symmetry.space_group_name_H-M   'P 1'
#
loop_
_entity.id
_entity.type
_entity.pdbx_description
1 polymer ?
#
loop_
_entity_poly.entity_id
_entity_poly.type
_entity_poly.pdbx_seq_one_letter_code
_entity_poly.pdbx_strand_id
1 'polypeptide(L)' 'MAIDYSVIGSRIKEARLSKNLTQEELADQIDISVAFLSRVERGNSHIN' A
#
# COMPACT_ATOMS: atom_id res chain seq x y z
N MET A 1 -16.93 7.84 -11.94
CA MET A 1 -15.93 6.87 -12.23
C MET A 1 -15.38 6.22 -10.97
N ALA A 2 -15.27 4.95 -10.98
CA ALA A 2 -14.83 4.25 -9.78
C ALA A 2 -13.31 4.10 -9.78
N ILE A 3 -12.72 4.20 -8.61
CA ILE A 3 -11.31 3.96 -8.45
C ILE A 3 -11.11 2.52 -8.03
N ASP A 4 -10.25 1.81 -8.71
CA ASP A 4 -9.97 0.43 -8.35
C ASP A 4 -8.80 0.41 -7.37
N TYR A 5 -9.13 0.36 -6.09
CA TYR A 5 -8.12 0.40 -5.05
C TYR A 5 -7.22 -0.83 -5.06
N SER A 6 -7.72 -1.95 -5.60
CA SER A 6 -6.88 -3.13 -5.67
C SER A 6 -5.73 -2.95 -6.66
N VAL A 7 -5.97 -2.23 -7.74
CA VAL A 7 -4.92 -1.93 -8.70
C VAL A 7 -3.89 -1.00 -8.08
N ILE A 8 -4.35 0.04 -7.38
CA ILE A 8 -3.45 0.96 -6.72
C ILE A 8 -2.61 0.23 -5.67
N GLY A 9 -3.24 -0.60 -4.87
CA GLY A 9 -2.53 -1.36 -3.84
C GLY A 9 -1.50 -2.30 -4.42
N SER A 10 -1.84 -2.97 -5.51
CA SER A 10 -0.92 -3.86 -6.19
C SER A 10 0.31 -3.12 -6.68
N ARG A 11 0.10 -1.94 -7.25
CA ARG A 11 1.22 -1.16 -7.75
C ARG A 11 2.13 -0.68 -6.64
N ILE A 12 1.55 -0.30 -5.51
CA ILE A 12 2.34 0.11 -4.36
C ILE A 12 3.18 -1.06 -3.87
N LYS A 13 2.56 -2.23 -3.78
CA LYS A 13 3.26 -3.42 -3.33
C LYS A 13 4.39 -3.78 -4.27
N GLU A 14 4.14 -3.74 -5.57
CA GLU A 14 5.17 -4.06 -6.55
C GLU A 14 6.34 -3.09 -6.49
N ALA A 15 6.03 -1.82 -6.35
CA ALA A 15 7.09 -0.81 -6.23
C ALA A 15 7.93 -1.04 -4.98
N ARG A 16 7.25 -1.37 -3.89
CA ARG A 16 7.93 -1.67 -2.64
C ARG A 16 8.87 -2.86 -2.78
N LEU A 17 8.36 -3.95 -3.35
CA LEU A 17 9.15 -5.16 -3.50
C LEU A 17 10.31 -4.96 -4.47
N SER A 18 10.12 -4.15 -5.49
CA SER A 18 11.20 -3.89 -6.45
C SER A 18 12.36 -3.16 -5.80
N LYS A 19 12.12 -2.48 -4.68
CA LYS A 19 13.17 -1.80 -3.93
C LYS A 19 13.62 -2.60 -2.71
N ASN A 20 13.13 -3.81 -2.57
CA ASN A 20 13.46 -4.69 -1.45
C ASN A 20 13.11 -4.08 -0.10
N LEU A 21 11.96 -3.41 -0.05
CA LEU A 21 11.51 -2.80 1.20
C LEU A 21 10.47 -3.66 1.87
N THR A 22 10.50 -3.69 3.20
CA THR A 22 9.41 -4.28 3.95
C THR A 22 8.27 -3.27 4.06
N GLN A 23 7.09 -3.73 4.48
CA GLN A 23 5.99 -2.80 4.72
C GLN A 23 6.35 -1.76 5.77
N GLU A 24 7.06 -2.19 6.81
CA GLU A 24 7.49 -1.27 7.86
C GLU A 24 8.40 -0.19 7.30
N GLU A 25 9.33 -0.58 6.47
CA GLU A 25 10.28 0.37 5.89
C GLU A 25 9.58 1.39 5.01
N LEU A 26 8.67 0.93 4.16
CA LEU A 26 7.96 1.86 3.30
C LEU A 26 7.03 2.76 4.12
N ALA A 27 6.32 2.19 5.07
CA ALA A 27 5.40 2.98 5.89
C ALA A 27 6.14 4.09 6.62
N ASP A 28 7.34 3.79 7.10
CA ASP A 28 8.16 4.78 7.78
C ASP A 28 8.58 5.89 6.82
N GLN A 29 8.96 5.52 5.61
CA GLN A 29 9.41 6.51 4.62
C GLN A 29 8.30 7.47 4.21
N ILE A 30 7.07 7.01 4.15
CA ILE A 30 5.97 7.85 3.72
C ILE A 30 5.08 8.30 4.88
N ASP A 31 5.53 8.02 6.09
CA ASP A 31 4.91 8.53 7.31
C ASP A 31 3.47 8.07 7.49
N ILE A 32 3.21 6.80 7.28
CA ILE A 32 1.91 6.20 7.55
C ILE A 32 2.10 4.97 8.42
N SER A 33 1.01 4.45 8.95
CA SER A 33 1.11 3.25 9.77
C SER A 33 1.23 2.01 8.90
N VAL A 34 1.88 0.98 9.43
CA VAL A 34 1.98 -0.30 8.75
C VAL A 34 0.60 -0.89 8.52
N ALA A 35 -0.30 -0.73 9.48
CA ALA A 35 -1.66 -1.25 9.34
C ALA A 35 -2.37 -0.62 8.16
N PHE A 36 -2.21 0.69 7.98
CA PHE A 36 -2.82 1.37 6.85
C PHE A 36 -2.21 0.91 5.54
N LEU A 37 -0.88 0.81 5.49
CA LEU A 37 -0.22 0.35 4.28
C LEU A 37 -0.65 -1.07 3.92
N SER A 38 -0.78 -1.93 4.92
CA SER A 38 -1.23 -3.29 4.70
C SER A 38 -2.61 -3.32 4.06
N ARG A 39 -3.52 -2.47 4.53
CA ARG A 39 -4.84 -2.38 3.94
C ARG A 39 -4.80 -1.90 2.51
N VAL A 40 -3.98 -0.87 2.25
CA VAL A 40 -3.85 -0.34 0.90
C VAL A 40 -3.35 -1.42 -0.04
N GLU A 41 -2.33 -2.15 0.37
CA GLU A 41 -1.76 -3.18 -0.49
C GLU A 41 -2.72 -4.32 -0.74
N ARG A 42 -3.69 -4.53 0.13
CA ARG A 42 -4.69 -5.56 -0.09
C ARG A 42 -5.91 -5.05 -0.83
N GLY A 43 -5.94 -3.76 -1.14
CA GLY A 43 -7.05 -3.20 -1.88
C GLY A 43 -8.24 -2.84 -1.02
N ASN A 44 -8.06 -2.73 0.29
CA ASN A 44 -9.16 -2.43 1.21
C ASN A 44 -9.09 -1.02 1.75
N SER A 45 -8.49 -0.13 1.04
CA SER A 45 -8.28 1.21 1.56
C SER A 45 -9.50 2.10 1.46
N HIS A 46 -10.52 1.69 0.73
CA HIS A 46 -11.64 2.57 0.58
C HIS A 46 -12.50 2.47 1.76
N ILE A 47 -12.39 2.15 2.70
CA ILE A 47 -13.15 2.15 3.80
C ILE A 47 -14.38 2.72 3.73
N ASN A 48 -15.17 2.41 3.95
CA ASN A 48 -16.31 3.05 4.15
C ASN A 48 -17.00 2.65 5.01
#